data_826c0fca5edeb58423da9d5c5490aeea
#
_entry.id   826c0fca5edeb58423da9d5c5490aeea
#
_cell.length_a   1.000
_cell.length_b   1.000
_cell.length_c   1.000
_cell.angle_alpha   90.00
_cell.angle_beta   90.00
_cell.angle_gamma   90.00
#
_symmetry.space_group_name_H-M   'P 1'
#
loop_
_entity.id
_entity.type
_entity.pdbx_description
1 polymer ?
#
loop_
_entity_poly.entity_id
_entity_poly.type
_entity_poly.pdbx_seq_one_letter_code
_entity_poly.pdbx_strand_id
1 'polypeptide(L)'
;MHCLGLMSGTSADGVDAVLARFDGNPQHPQWSLLRHHHQPYPAQLQQQVVAAGQGAPMPACGWLELAEAITQVQADAAQACDPEAKAELVGCHGQTVWHRPPAHGSRGASWQMLQAPLLAQLLQRPVIHDFRAADLALGGQGAPLVPRADAALLGSTEGWRALLNLGGIANLTLIPPRSGVERHAAVLGWDCGPANSLIDLGMRHFSDGAQHFDRGGAMAAQGRVDEGLIQCWLQEEYFQLAPPKSTGRECFGQADLNRRLHQLNGASAADAIATLTAFSAAVVAQDLEHLRQRHGIAPIELITAGGGSQ
;
A
#
# COMPACT_ATOMS: atom_id res chain seq x y z
N MET A 1 3.04 -12.67 23.35
CA MET A 1 1.89 -11.78 23.19
C MET A 1 1.19 -12.06 21.86
N HIS A 2 -0.13 -12.21 21.88
CA HIS A 2 -0.93 -12.34 20.67
C HIS A 2 -1.51 -10.98 20.32
N CYS A 3 -1.32 -10.57 19.07
CA CYS A 3 -1.82 -9.29 18.57
C CYS A 3 -2.72 -9.52 17.36
N LEU A 4 -3.79 -8.77 17.31
CA LEU A 4 -4.66 -8.68 16.14
C LEU A 4 -4.40 -7.38 15.42
N GLY A 5 -4.09 -7.44 14.13
CA GLY A 5 -3.93 -6.29 13.26
C GLY A 5 -5.13 -6.16 12.33
N LEU A 6 -5.68 -4.95 12.20
CA LEU A 6 -6.78 -4.64 11.30
C LEU A 6 -6.37 -3.53 10.34
N MET A 7 -6.48 -3.80 9.04
CA MET A 7 -6.12 -2.87 7.97
C MET A 7 -7.24 -2.76 6.94
N SER A 8 -7.58 -1.54 6.57
CA SER A 8 -8.41 -1.25 5.42
C SER A 8 -7.70 -0.23 4.52
N GLY A 9 -7.53 -0.59 3.25
CA GLY A 9 -6.86 0.24 2.26
C GLY A 9 -7.76 1.33 1.69
N THR A 10 -7.19 2.22 0.87
CA THR A 10 -7.92 3.29 0.18
C THR A 10 -8.83 2.78 -0.95
N SER A 11 -8.68 1.52 -1.38
CA SER A 11 -9.60 0.83 -2.29
C SER A 11 -10.98 0.60 -1.68
N ALA A 12 -11.05 0.59 -0.33
CA ALA A 12 -12.27 0.34 0.44
C ALA A 12 -12.99 -0.97 0.02
N ASP A 13 -12.21 -1.99 -0.31
CA ASP A 13 -12.72 -3.32 -0.69
C ASP A 13 -13.12 -4.17 0.53
N GLY A 14 -12.51 -3.88 1.70
CA GLY A 14 -12.81 -4.58 2.94
C GLY A 14 -11.76 -4.35 4.02
N VAL A 15 -11.74 -5.24 4.98
CA VAL A 15 -10.83 -5.25 6.11
C VAL A 15 -10.00 -6.52 6.08
N ASP A 16 -8.68 -6.39 6.07
CA ASP A 16 -7.75 -7.47 6.34
C ASP A 16 -7.49 -7.55 7.84
N ALA A 17 -7.74 -8.72 8.42
CA ALA A 17 -7.47 -9.04 9.80
C ALA A 17 -6.37 -10.10 9.90
N VAL A 18 -5.42 -9.88 10.79
CA VAL A 18 -4.27 -10.78 10.99
C VAL A 18 -4.09 -11.04 12.48
N LEU A 19 -4.14 -12.29 12.90
CA LEU A 19 -3.71 -12.71 14.22
C LEU A 19 -2.27 -13.22 14.15
N ALA A 20 -1.40 -12.60 14.94
CA ALA A 20 0.01 -12.98 15.01
C ALA A 20 0.49 -13.10 16.45
N ARG A 21 1.46 -13.99 16.67
CA ARG A 21 2.19 -14.10 17.94
C ARG A 21 3.53 -13.40 17.81
N PHE A 22 3.88 -12.63 18.84
CA PHE A 22 5.15 -11.94 18.97
C PHE A 22 5.84 -12.34 20.26
N ASP A 23 7.13 -12.69 20.17
CA ASP A 23 7.99 -13.08 21.29
C ASP A 23 9.33 -12.33 21.20
N GLY A 24 10.03 -12.21 22.33
CA GLY A 24 11.40 -11.67 22.38
C GLY A 24 11.47 -10.14 22.40
N ASN A 25 12.52 -9.59 21.77
CA ASN A 25 12.82 -8.17 21.79
C ASN A 25 11.84 -7.39 20.86
N PRO A 26 11.15 -6.34 21.33
CA PRO A 26 10.24 -5.55 20.50
C PRO A 26 10.87 -4.90 19.25
N GLN A 27 12.18 -4.65 19.25
CA GLN A 27 12.88 -4.09 18.10
C GLN A 27 13.16 -5.13 17.00
N HIS A 28 13.22 -6.42 17.39
CA HIS A 28 13.49 -7.56 16.50
C HIS A 28 12.67 -8.75 16.99
N PRO A 29 11.34 -8.68 16.96
CA PRO A 29 10.51 -9.73 17.53
C PRO A 29 10.63 -11.01 16.69
N GLN A 30 10.57 -12.14 17.38
CA GLN A 30 10.21 -13.39 16.74
C GLN A 30 8.70 -13.37 16.55
N TRP A 31 8.24 -13.65 15.35
CA TRP A 31 6.83 -13.59 15.07
C TRP A 31 6.35 -14.80 14.27
N SER A 32 5.11 -15.12 14.42
CA SER A 32 4.44 -16.14 13.62
C SER A 32 3.03 -15.69 13.29
N LEU A 33 2.67 -15.83 12.01
CA LEU A 33 1.30 -15.64 11.55
C LEU A 33 0.47 -16.85 12.02
N LEU A 34 -0.61 -16.58 12.75
CA LEU A 34 -1.51 -17.62 13.23
C LEU A 34 -2.74 -17.73 12.35
N ARG A 35 -3.30 -16.60 11.92
CA ARG A 35 -4.49 -16.56 11.06
C ARG A 35 -4.54 -15.26 10.26
N HIS A 36 -5.12 -15.32 9.06
CA HIS A 36 -5.52 -14.18 8.26
C HIS A 36 -6.97 -14.35 7.83
N HIS A 37 -7.72 -13.26 7.81
CA HIS A 37 -9.10 -13.21 7.32
C HIS A 37 -9.33 -11.90 6.58
N HIS A 38 -9.96 -11.97 5.41
CA HIS A 38 -10.45 -10.80 4.68
C HIS A 38 -11.96 -10.72 4.79
N GLN A 39 -12.46 -9.59 5.29
CA GLN A 39 -13.88 -9.28 5.41
C GLN A 39 -14.23 -8.19 4.40
N PRO A 40 -14.95 -8.48 3.31
CA PRO A 40 -15.34 -7.46 2.36
C PRO A 40 -16.33 -6.48 2.96
N TYR A 41 -16.26 -5.21 2.56
CA TYR A 41 -17.32 -4.25 2.87
C TYR A 41 -18.62 -4.60 2.13
N PRO A 42 -19.80 -4.44 2.76
CA PRO A 42 -21.07 -4.41 2.03
C PRO A 42 -21.01 -3.35 0.92
N ALA A 43 -21.57 -3.65 -0.25
CA ALA A 43 -21.48 -2.79 -1.42
C ALA A 43 -21.91 -1.33 -1.16
N GLN A 44 -22.97 -1.14 -0.37
CA GLN A 44 -23.45 0.19 0.00
C GLN A 44 -22.44 0.93 0.88
N LEU A 45 -21.84 0.26 1.86
CA LEU A 45 -20.81 0.82 2.73
C LEU A 45 -19.57 1.20 1.92
N GLN A 46 -19.13 0.33 1.02
CA GLN A 46 -18.01 0.61 0.11
C GLN A 46 -18.24 1.89 -0.70
N GLN A 47 -19.43 2.04 -1.31
CA GLN A 47 -19.78 3.24 -2.06
C GLN A 47 -19.75 4.50 -1.20
N GLN A 48 -20.25 4.43 0.04
CA GLN A 48 -20.22 5.57 0.97
C GLN A 48 -18.78 5.94 1.36
N VAL A 49 -17.93 4.97 1.65
CA VAL A 49 -16.51 5.19 1.97
C VAL A 49 -15.78 5.83 0.80
N VAL A 50 -15.97 5.32 -0.41
CA VAL A 50 -15.35 5.87 -1.62
C VAL A 50 -15.83 7.31 -1.86
N ALA A 51 -17.14 7.57 -1.77
CA ALA A 51 -17.69 8.92 -1.93
C ALA A 51 -17.14 9.90 -0.89
N ALA A 52 -17.05 9.46 0.38
CA ALA A 52 -16.47 10.25 1.46
C ALA A 52 -15.00 10.61 1.18
N GLY A 53 -14.19 9.62 0.74
CA GLY A 53 -12.79 9.83 0.34
C GLY A 53 -12.60 10.75 -0.88
N GLN A 54 -13.63 10.88 -1.70
CA GLN A 54 -13.67 11.82 -2.84
C GLN A 54 -14.20 13.22 -2.48
N GLY A 55 -14.48 13.45 -1.17
CA GLY A 55 -14.94 14.76 -0.69
C GLY A 55 -16.44 15.00 -0.87
N ALA A 56 -17.26 13.96 -1.04
CA ALA A 56 -18.71 14.12 -1.08
C ALA A 56 -19.22 14.75 0.23
N PRO A 57 -20.09 15.78 0.15
CA PRO A 57 -20.64 16.42 1.33
C PRO A 57 -21.52 15.46 2.13
N MET A 58 -21.35 15.45 3.45
CA MET A 58 -22.08 14.57 4.36
C MET A 58 -22.45 15.35 5.63
N PRO A 59 -23.69 15.24 6.15
CA PRO A 59 -24.07 15.82 7.43
C PRO A 59 -23.34 15.13 8.59
N ALA A 60 -23.24 15.80 9.74
CA ALA A 60 -22.53 15.26 10.89
C ALA A 60 -23.08 13.89 11.36
N CYS A 61 -24.38 13.67 11.32
CA CYS A 61 -24.98 12.36 11.61
C CYS A 61 -24.51 11.28 10.64
N GLY A 62 -24.39 11.59 9.34
CA GLY A 62 -23.90 10.65 8.33
C GLY A 62 -22.45 10.25 8.55
N TRP A 63 -21.58 11.17 8.97
CA TRP A 63 -20.22 10.84 9.37
C TRP A 63 -20.16 9.91 10.57
N LEU A 64 -21.04 10.13 11.54
CA LEU A 64 -21.14 9.27 12.72
C LEU A 64 -21.59 7.85 12.35
N GLU A 65 -22.67 7.74 11.59
CA GLU A 65 -23.23 6.47 11.11
C GLU A 65 -22.23 5.69 10.24
N LEU A 66 -21.49 6.39 9.36
CA LEU A 66 -20.43 5.79 8.56
C LEU A 66 -19.30 5.24 9.44
N ALA A 67 -18.88 5.99 10.46
CA ALA A 67 -17.86 5.54 11.39
C ALA A 67 -18.31 4.32 12.21
N GLU A 68 -19.57 4.25 12.62
CA GLU A 68 -20.14 3.08 13.29
C GLU A 68 -20.16 1.86 12.37
N ALA A 69 -20.64 2.02 11.14
CA ALA A 69 -20.71 0.93 10.17
C ALA A 69 -19.32 0.36 9.83
N ILE A 70 -18.32 1.23 9.60
CA ILE A 70 -16.92 0.82 9.41
C ILE A 70 -16.43 0.05 10.64
N THR A 71 -16.68 0.55 11.84
CA THR A 71 -16.22 -0.07 13.08
C THR A 71 -16.84 -1.44 13.29
N GLN A 72 -18.11 -1.62 12.94
CA GLN A 72 -18.76 -2.92 13.02
C GLN A 72 -18.09 -3.95 12.11
N VAL A 73 -17.79 -3.59 10.84
CA VAL A 73 -17.08 -4.50 9.92
C VAL A 73 -15.65 -4.80 10.41
N GLN A 74 -14.97 -3.83 11.04
CA GLN A 74 -13.68 -4.08 11.69
C GLN A 74 -13.82 -5.12 12.84
N ALA A 75 -14.87 -5.01 13.64
CA ALA A 75 -15.14 -5.97 14.71
C ALA A 75 -15.48 -7.36 14.16
N ASP A 76 -16.31 -7.44 13.12
CA ASP A 76 -16.68 -8.70 12.48
C ASP A 76 -15.44 -9.41 11.89
N ALA A 77 -14.57 -8.67 11.21
CA ALA A 77 -13.30 -9.17 10.68
C ALA A 77 -12.38 -9.70 11.80
N ALA A 78 -12.29 -8.96 12.90
CA ALA A 78 -11.52 -9.32 14.07
C ALA A 78 -12.01 -10.63 14.70
N GLN A 79 -13.32 -10.75 14.93
CA GLN A 79 -13.93 -11.94 15.52
C GLN A 79 -13.81 -13.17 14.60
N ALA A 80 -13.95 -12.99 13.29
CA ALA A 80 -13.75 -14.07 12.32
C ALA A 80 -12.29 -14.54 12.28
N CYS A 81 -11.34 -13.61 12.44
CA CYS A 81 -9.90 -13.91 12.48
C CYS A 81 -9.46 -14.55 13.80
N ASP A 82 -10.06 -14.14 14.92
CA ASP A 82 -9.73 -14.62 16.27
C ASP A 82 -10.99 -15.10 17.04
N PRO A 83 -11.64 -16.19 16.60
CA PRO A 83 -12.87 -16.70 17.22
C PRO A 83 -12.66 -17.23 18.64
N GLU A 84 -11.42 -17.53 19.03
CA GLU A 84 -11.06 -17.99 20.36
C GLU A 84 -10.65 -16.84 21.29
N ALA A 85 -10.71 -15.59 20.80
CA ALA A 85 -10.37 -14.39 21.56
C ALA A 85 -8.98 -14.44 22.22
N LYS A 86 -7.98 -14.95 21.48
CA LYS A 86 -6.59 -15.09 21.95
C LYS A 86 -5.81 -13.78 21.98
N ALA A 87 -6.22 -12.80 21.16
CA ALA A 87 -5.53 -11.52 21.08
C ALA A 87 -5.56 -10.79 22.43
N GLU A 88 -4.43 -10.31 22.87
CA GLU A 88 -4.24 -9.48 24.05
C GLU A 88 -4.32 -7.98 23.71
N LEU A 89 -4.06 -7.64 22.46
CA LEU A 89 -4.00 -6.28 21.94
C LEU A 89 -4.50 -6.23 20.50
N VAL A 90 -5.20 -5.17 20.14
CA VAL A 90 -5.66 -4.90 18.78
C VAL A 90 -4.98 -3.63 18.24
N GLY A 91 -4.30 -3.73 17.12
CA GLY A 91 -3.84 -2.59 16.33
C GLY A 91 -4.81 -2.36 15.17
N CYS A 92 -5.46 -1.21 15.11
CA CYS A 92 -6.42 -0.90 14.06
C CYS A 92 -6.02 0.36 13.29
N HIS A 93 -5.78 0.21 11.98
CA HIS A 93 -5.49 1.35 11.11
C HIS A 93 -6.72 2.26 10.93
N GLY A 94 -7.91 1.68 10.97
CA GLY A 94 -9.14 2.35 10.54
C GLY A 94 -9.21 2.50 9.02
N GLN A 95 -10.25 3.19 8.52
CA GLN A 95 -10.47 3.46 7.10
C GLN A 95 -10.00 4.87 6.74
N THR A 96 -8.99 5.00 5.90
CA THR A 96 -8.55 6.31 5.43
C THR A 96 -9.63 6.99 4.60
N VAL A 97 -10.09 8.14 5.06
CA VAL A 97 -11.03 9.04 4.37
C VAL A 97 -10.27 10.19 3.73
N TRP A 98 -9.27 10.72 4.45
CA TRP A 98 -8.48 11.84 3.96
C TRP A 98 -7.04 11.74 4.41
N HIS A 99 -6.10 12.10 3.53
CA HIS A 99 -4.69 12.26 3.87
C HIS A 99 -4.13 13.46 3.13
N ARG A 100 -3.48 14.32 3.87
CA ARG A 100 -2.74 15.48 3.35
C ARG A 100 -1.38 15.51 4.04
N PRO A 101 -0.28 15.27 3.31
CA PRO A 101 1.06 15.37 3.88
C PRO A 101 1.39 16.81 4.29
N PRO A 102 2.40 17.03 5.14
CA PRO A 102 2.90 18.37 5.44
C PRO A 102 3.36 19.09 4.17
N ALA A 103 3.07 20.39 4.08
CA ALA A 103 3.56 21.26 3.01
C ALA A 103 4.14 22.53 3.63
N HIS A 104 4.82 23.38 2.83
CA HIS A 104 5.45 24.59 3.32
C HIS A 104 4.53 25.42 4.23
N GLY A 105 4.89 25.55 5.51
CA GLY A 105 4.16 26.33 6.51
C GLY A 105 2.89 25.69 7.07
N SER A 106 2.50 24.47 6.66
CA SER A 106 1.33 23.79 7.20
C SER A 106 1.65 22.37 7.69
N ARG A 107 1.06 22.00 8.85
CA ARG A 107 1.11 20.62 9.33
C ARG A 107 0.29 19.73 8.42
N GLY A 108 0.72 18.47 8.27
CA GLY A 108 -0.08 17.43 7.64
C GLY A 108 -1.34 17.11 8.46
N ALA A 109 -2.33 16.54 7.80
CA ALA A 109 -3.54 16.04 8.44
C ALA A 109 -3.94 14.71 7.79
N SER A 110 -4.37 13.76 8.62
CA SER A 110 -4.83 12.46 8.13
C SER A 110 -5.99 12.01 9.00
N TRP A 111 -7.02 11.47 8.35
CA TRP A 111 -8.18 10.96 9.05
C TRP A 111 -8.43 9.51 8.65
N GLN A 112 -8.20 8.63 9.61
CA GLN A 112 -8.57 7.22 9.56
C GLN A 112 -9.82 7.05 10.39
N MET A 113 -10.96 6.82 9.73
CA MET A 113 -12.24 6.72 10.38
C MET A 113 -12.36 5.44 11.18
N LEU A 114 -12.68 5.59 12.45
CA LEU A 114 -12.87 4.50 13.41
C LEU A 114 -13.52 5.07 14.69
N GLN A 115 -14.45 4.33 15.27
CA GLN A 115 -14.87 4.53 16.65
C GLN A 115 -14.12 3.57 17.57
N ALA A 116 -12.88 3.93 17.94
CA ALA A 116 -11.99 3.06 18.70
C ALA A 116 -12.57 2.60 20.06
N PRO A 117 -13.29 3.45 20.83
CA PRO A 117 -13.97 2.99 22.04
C PRO A 117 -15.02 1.92 21.78
N LEU A 118 -15.80 2.05 20.68
CA LEU A 118 -16.78 1.05 20.29
C LEU A 118 -16.07 -0.27 19.90
N LEU A 119 -15.01 -0.21 19.09
CA LEU A 119 -14.25 -1.40 18.74
C LEU A 119 -13.65 -2.10 19.97
N ALA A 120 -13.09 -1.35 20.91
CA ALA A 120 -12.56 -1.89 22.15
C ALA A 120 -13.65 -2.58 22.99
N GLN A 121 -14.85 -2.00 23.03
CA GLN A 121 -16.00 -2.58 23.73
C GLN A 121 -16.51 -3.85 23.02
N LEU A 122 -16.61 -3.86 21.69
CA LEU A 122 -17.08 -5.02 20.93
C LEU A 122 -16.11 -6.21 21.04
N LEU A 123 -14.81 -5.94 21.08
CA LEU A 123 -13.78 -6.97 21.16
C LEU A 123 -13.34 -7.29 22.60
N GLN A 124 -13.71 -6.47 23.60
CA GLN A 124 -13.23 -6.57 24.98
C GLN A 124 -11.70 -6.62 25.08
N ARG A 125 -11.03 -5.79 24.26
CA ARG A 125 -9.57 -5.71 24.16
C ARG A 125 -9.11 -4.25 24.02
N PRO A 126 -7.90 -3.91 24.50
CA PRO A 126 -7.27 -2.63 24.20
C PRO A 126 -7.10 -2.44 22.69
N VAL A 127 -7.38 -1.23 22.18
CA VAL A 127 -7.21 -0.87 20.76
C VAL A 127 -6.20 0.26 20.63
N ILE A 128 -5.15 0.03 19.85
CA ILE A 128 -4.18 1.05 19.43
C ILE A 128 -4.60 1.51 18.03
N HIS A 129 -4.72 2.81 17.85
CA HIS A 129 -5.22 3.43 16.61
C HIS A 129 -4.54 4.79 16.35
N ASP A 130 -4.97 5.48 15.27
CA ASP A 130 -4.47 6.81 14.89
C ASP A 130 -2.96 6.87 14.59
N PHE A 131 -2.39 5.82 14.05
CA PHE A 131 -0.95 5.73 13.76
C PHE A 131 -0.44 6.88 12.89
N ARG A 132 -1.21 7.28 11.85
CA ARG A 132 -0.83 8.38 10.95
C ARG A 132 -0.93 9.73 11.62
N ALA A 133 -1.98 9.96 12.39
CA ALA A 133 -2.17 11.19 13.15
C ALA A 133 -1.06 11.34 14.21
N ALA A 134 -0.66 10.27 14.86
CA ALA A 134 0.44 10.25 15.81
C ALA A 134 1.79 10.61 15.15
N ASP A 135 2.10 10.04 13.99
CA ASP A 135 3.32 10.35 13.23
C ASP A 135 3.35 11.82 12.78
N LEU A 136 2.24 12.33 12.25
CA LEU A 136 2.09 13.74 11.86
C LEU A 136 2.24 14.70 13.07
N ALA A 137 1.72 14.33 14.23
CA ALA A 137 1.84 15.14 15.45
C ALA A 137 3.30 15.23 15.91
N LEU A 138 4.11 14.20 15.66
CA LEU A 138 5.54 14.16 15.95
C LEU A 138 6.41 14.79 14.84
N GLY A 139 5.81 15.35 13.79
CA GLY A 139 6.52 16.01 12.70
C GLY A 139 6.85 15.10 11.52
N GLY A 140 6.30 13.88 11.50
CA GLY A 140 6.43 12.95 10.38
C GLY A 140 5.49 13.29 9.21
N GLN A 141 5.50 12.44 8.20
CA GLN A 141 4.72 12.60 6.96
C GLN A 141 3.34 11.90 7.03
N GLY A 142 3.11 11.06 8.04
CA GLY A 142 1.91 10.22 8.17
C GLY A 142 1.84 9.05 7.19
N ALA A 143 2.74 9.01 6.23
CA ALA A 143 2.92 7.92 5.27
C ALA A 143 4.33 7.97 4.67
N PRO A 144 4.97 6.83 4.34
CA PRO A 144 4.54 5.49 4.71
C PRO A 144 4.76 5.19 6.20
N LEU A 145 3.93 4.34 6.82
CA LEU A 145 4.10 3.89 8.22
C LEU A 145 4.84 2.56 8.34
N VAL A 146 4.78 1.76 7.29
CA VAL A 146 5.20 0.35 7.29
C VAL A 146 6.72 0.15 7.41
N PRO A 147 7.60 1.03 6.90
CA PRO A 147 9.04 0.76 6.85
C PRO A 147 9.69 0.38 8.19
N ARG A 148 9.24 0.98 9.30
CA ARG A 148 9.77 0.65 10.64
C ARG A 148 9.31 -0.73 11.12
N ALA A 149 8.08 -1.10 10.82
CA ALA A 149 7.54 -2.42 11.12
C ALA A 149 8.24 -3.47 10.24
N ASP A 150 8.40 -3.20 8.96
CA ASP A 150 9.11 -4.07 8.02
C ASP A 150 10.53 -4.35 8.50
N ALA A 151 11.26 -3.32 8.91
CA ALA A 151 12.61 -3.48 9.45
C ALA A 151 12.65 -4.34 10.72
N ALA A 152 11.67 -4.16 11.62
CA ALA A 152 11.58 -4.96 12.84
C ALA A 152 11.22 -6.42 12.55
N LEU A 153 10.31 -6.67 11.60
CA LEU A 153 9.80 -8.01 11.31
C LEU A 153 10.69 -8.80 10.34
N LEU A 154 11.22 -8.12 9.31
CA LEU A 154 11.80 -8.75 8.13
C LEU A 154 13.28 -8.43 7.92
N GLY A 155 13.91 -7.59 8.75
CA GLY A 155 15.35 -7.28 8.64
C GLY A 155 16.24 -8.53 8.78
N SER A 156 17.38 -8.56 8.08
CA SER A 156 18.35 -9.65 8.05
C SER A 156 19.67 -9.24 8.71
N THR A 157 20.45 -10.22 9.18
CA THR A 157 21.83 -10.02 9.61
C THR A 157 22.84 -10.11 8.46
N GLU A 158 22.44 -10.67 7.30
CA GLU A 158 23.32 -11.01 6.19
C GLU A 158 23.54 -9.85 5.20
N GLY A 159 22.57 -8.94 5.08
CA GLY A 159 22.67 -7.82 4.15
C GLY A 159 21.39 -7.01 4.04
N TRP A 160 21.39 -6.07 3.13
CA TRP A 160 20.22 -5.26 2.81
C TRP A 160 19.08 -6.10 2.28
N ARG A 161 17.86 -5.78 2.69
CA ARG A 161 16.62 -6.33 2.12
C ARG A 161 15.79 -5.23 1.48
N ALA A 162 15.08 -5.55 0.41
CA ALA A 162 14.08 -4.69 -0.17
C ALA A 162 12.71 -5.37 -0.09
N LEU A 163 11.71 -4.62 0.36
CA LEU A 163 10.32 -5.02 0.34
C LEU A 163 9.61 -4.21 -0.74
N LEU A 164 8.97 -4.88 -1.66
CA LEU A 164 8.24 -4.29 -2.77
C LEU A 164 6.76 -4.59 -2.65
N ASN A 165 5.96 -3.57 -2.40
CA ASN A 165 4.51 -3.68 -2.44
C ASN A 165 3.98 -3.25 -3.81
N LEU A 166 3.35 -4.16 -4.53
CA LEU A 166 2.75 -3.96 -5.86
C LEU A 166 1.23 -3.77 -5.72
N GLY A 167 0.83 -2.64 -5.15
CA GLY A 167 -0.55 -2.16 -5.15
C GLY A 167 -0.89 -1.43 -6.45
N GLY A 168 -1.65 -0.34 -6.39
CA GLY A 168 -1.83 0.58 -7.53
C GLY A 168 -0.52 1.30 -7.88
N ILE A 169 0.23 1.71 -6.86
CA ILE A 169 1.58 2.27 -6.93
C ILE A 169 2.55 1.22 -6.37
N ALA A 170 3.72 1.10 -6.97
CA ALA A 170 4.83 0.30 -6.46
C ALA A 170 5.54 1.07 -5.36
N ASN A 171 5.52 0.55 -4.13
CA ASN A 171 6.28 1.11 -3.01
C ASN A 171 7.45 0.19 -2.68
N LEU A 172 8.60 0.77 -2.42
CA LEU A 172 9.78 0.03 -2.02
C LEU A 172 10.24 0.48 -0.64
N THR A 173 10.48 -0.47 0.25
CA THR A 173 11.14 -0.27 1.54
C THR A 173 12.52 -0.92 1.51
N LEU A 174 13.57 -0.12 1.77
CA LEU A 174 14.94 -0.60 1.86
C LEU A 174 15.33 -0.70 3.33
N ILE A 175 15.68 -1.91 3.75
CA ILE A 175 15.98 -2.26 5.14
C ILE A 175 17.48 -2.56 5.27
N PRO A 176 18.23 -1.81 6.12
CA PRO A 176 19.63 -2.09 6.37
C PRO A 176 19.83 -3.42 7.12
N PRO A 177 21.01 -4.02 7.03
CA PRO A 177 21.34 -5.21 7.78
C PRO A 177 21.30 -4.93 9.29
N ARG A 178 20.95 -5.94 10.10
CA ARG A 178 20.95 -5.86 11.57
C ARG A 178 22.35 -5.98 12.18
N SER A 179 23.37 -6.27 11.38
CA SER A 179 24.77 -6.43 11.80
C SER A 179 25.71 -5.58 10.93
N GLY A 180 26.99 -5.49 11.34
CA GLY A 180 27.97 -4.71 10.61
C GLY A 180 27.84 -3.20 10.79
N VAL A 181 28.58 -2.44 10.00
CA VAL A 181 28.62 -0.96 10.07
C VAL A 181 27.32 -0.33 9.58
N GLU A 182 26.68 -0.95 8.61
CA GLU A 182 25.46 -0.45 7.95
C GLU A 182 24.19 -0.62 8.82
N ARG A 183 24.26 -1.34 9.97
CA ARG A 183 23.13 -1.53 10.88
C ARG A 183 22.50 -0.23 11.39
N HIS A 184 23.26 0.88 11.32
CA HIS A 184 22.81 2.22 11.74
C HIS A 184 22.27 3.07 10.59
N ALA A 185 22.27 2.56 9.36
CA ALA A 185 21.69 3.26 8.24
C ALA A 185 20.15 3.41 8.42
N ALA A 186 19.61 4.45 7.82
CA ALA A 186 18.17 4.68 7.88
C ALA A 186 17.40 3.63 7.08
N VAL A 187 16.26 3.22 7.60
CA VAL A 187 15.24 2.52 6.80
C VAL A 187 14.62 3.54 5.88
N LEU A 188 14.61 3.28 4.58
CA LEU A 188 14.06 4.18 3.57
C LEU A 188 12.80 3.56 2.96
N GLY A 189 11.81 4.40 2.68
CA GLY A 189 10.61 4.01 1.94
C GLY A 189 10.28 5.07 0.89
N TRP A 190 9.89 4.63 -0.30
CA TRP A 190 9.48 5.53 -1.39
C TRP A 190 8.57 4.85 -2.39
N ASP A 191 7.91 5.66 -3.22
CA ASP A 191 7.10 5.20 -4.34
C ASP A 191 7.97 5.15 -5.60
N CYS A 192 8.11 3.98 -6.21
CA CYS A 192 8.87 3.82 -7.46
C CYS A 192 8.11 4.44 -8.64
N GLY A 193 6.80 4.21 -8.72
CA GLY A 193 5.94 4.63 -9.82
C GLY A 193 4.68 3.76 -9.92
N PRO A 194 4.01 3.73 -11.09
CA PRO A 194 2.83 2.92 -11.27
C PRO A 194 3.16 1.42 -11.17
N ALA A 195 2.31 0.68 -10.43
CA ALA A 195 2.26 -0.77 -10.47
C ALA A 195 0.99 -1.20 -11.23
N ASN A 196 -0.07 -1.59 -10.53
CA ASN A 196 -1.29 -2.03 -11.19
C ASN A 196 -2.19 -0.88 -11.65
N SER A 197 -1.99 0.37 -11.21
CA SER A 197 -2.93 1.47 -11.50
C SER A 197 -3.17 1.67 -12.99
N LEU A 198 -2.12 1.69 -13.80
CA LEU A 198 -2.25 1.87 -15.25
C LEU A 198 -2.72 0.60 -15.95
N ILE A 199 -2.33 -0.57 -15.45
CA ILE A 199 -2.76 -1.88 -15.98
C ILE A 199 -4.27 -2.03 -15.78
N ASP A 200 -4.77 -1.79 -14.56
CA ASP A 200 -6.18 -1.91 -14.21
C ASP A 200 -7.05 -0.91 -14.98
N LEU A 201 -6.58 0.33 -15.13
CA LEU A 201 -7.26 1.33 -15.96
C LEU A 201 -7.26 0.93 -17.45
N GLY A 202 -6.15 0.38 -17.95
CA GLY A 202 -6.04 -0.16 -19.30
C GLY A 202 -7.00 -1.32 -19.54
N MET A 203 -7.08 -2.26 -18.60
CA MET A 203 -8.02 -3.38 -18.67
C MET A 203 -9.47 -2.90 -18.72
N ARG A 204 -9.86 -1.93 -17.90
CA ARG A 204 -11.19 -1.32 -17.95
C ARG A 204 -11.46 -0.63 -19.29
N HIS A 205 -10.47 0.09 -19.81
CA HIS A 205 -10.56 0.78 -21.10
C HIS A 205 -10.81 -0.20 -22.26
N PHE A 206 -10.02 -1.27 -22.37
CA PHE A 206 -10.11 -2.21 -23.48
C PHE A 206 -11.23 -3.24 -23.36
N SER A 207 -11.86 -3.36 -22.20
CA SER A 207 -12.99 -4.27 -21.95
C SER A 207 -14.33 -3.55 -21.77
N ASP A 208 -14.40 -2.23 -22.05
CA ASP A 208 -15.58 -1.39 -21.78
C ASP A 208 -16.10 -1.54 -20.34
N GLY A 209 -15.17 -1.67 -19.39
CA GLY A 209 -15.46 -1.80 -17.96
C GLY A 209 -15.77 -3.23 -17.47
N ALA A 210 -15.79 -4.23 -18.37
CA ALA A 210 -16.12 -5.60 -18.00
C ALA A 210 -15.02 -6.30 -17.16
N GLN A 211 -13.76 -5.89 -17.31
CA GLN A 211 -12.64 -6.41 -16.57
C GLN A 211 -11.93 -5.27 -15.80
N HIS A 212 -11.63 -5.51 -14.54
CA HIS A 212 -11.05 -4.50 -13.65
C HIS A 212 -9.54 -4.65 -13.47
N PHE A 213 -8.97 -5.81 -13.80
CA PHE A 213 -7.53 -6.12 -13.71
C PHE A 213 -7.20 -7.29 -14.68
N ASP A 214 -5.93 -7.43 -15.02
CA ASP A 214 -5.44 -8.53 -15.86
C ASP A 214 -5.17 -9.78 -15.00
N ARG A 215 -6.16 -10.69 -14.96
CA ARG A 215 -6.08 -11.88 -14.12
C ARG A 215 -4.93 -12.79 -14.55
N GLY A 216 -3.93 -12.95 -13.66
CA GLY A 216 -2.76 -13.78 -13.91
C GLY A 216 -1.91 -13.31 -15.10
N GLY A 217 -2.01 -12.04 -15.49
CA GLY A 217 -1.26 -11.48 -16.62
C GLY A 217 -1.67 -12.05 -17.98
N ALA A 218 -2.90 -12.59 -18.10
CA ALA A 218 -3.32 -13.36 -19.28
C ALA A 218 -3.40 -12.52 -20.56
N MET A 219 -3.76 -11.24 -20.47
CA MET A 219 -3.76 -10.32 -21.62
C MET A 219 -2.35 -9.85 -21.94
N ALA A 220 -1.58 -9.46 -20.93
CA ALA A 220 -0.18 -9.03 -21.09
C ALA A 220 0.67 -10.12 -21.77
N ALA A 221 0.47 -11.40 -21.39
CA ALA A 221 1.20 -12.52 -21.93
C ALA A 221 0.97 -12.76 -23.44
N GLN A 222 -0.09 -12.21 -24.02
CA GLN A 222 -0.40 -12.33 -25.46
C GLN A 222 0.16 -11.17 -26.28
N GLY A 223 0.60 -10.09 -25.60
CA GLY A 223 1.07 -8.88 -26.24
C GLY A 223 2.57 -8.84 -26.45
N ARG A 224 3.01 -7.87 -27.25
CA ARG A 224 4.41 -7.53 -27.45
C ARG A 224 4.72 -6.22 -26.76
N VAL A 225 5.83 -6.21 -26.02
CA VAL A 225 6.31 -5.04 -25.29
C VAL A 225 6.99 -4.07 -26.25
N ASP A 226 6.65 -2.78 -26.12
CA ASP A 226 7.40 -1.69 -26.77
C ASP A 226 8.51 -1.18 -25.84
N GLU A 227 9.66 -1.80 -25.92
CA GLU A 227 10.85 -1.44 -25.13
C GLU A 227 11.31 0.01 -25.39
N GLY A 228 11.12 0.51 -26.61
CA GLY A 228 11.51 1.88 -26.97
C GLY A 228 10.69 2.92 -26.20
N LEU A 229 9.37 2.72 -26.13
CA LEU A 229 8.50 3.59 -25.34
C LEU A 229 8.79 3.49 -23.84
N ILE A 230 9.05 2.31 -23.31
CA ILE A 230 9.44 2.16 -21.90
C ILE A 230 10.69 2.98 -21.60
N GLN A 231 11.70 2.91 -22.42
CA GLN A 231 12.94 3.71 -22.25
C GLN A 231 12.66 5.22 -22.30
N CYS A 232 11.77 5.67 -23.18
CA CYS A 232 11.36 7.07 -23.21
C CYS A 232 10.60 7.47 -21.93
N TRP A 233 9.68 6.64 -21.45
CA TRP A 233 8.90 6.91 -20.24
C TRP A 233 9.76 6.95 -18.98
N LEU A 234 10.77 6.10 -18.89
CA LEU A 234 11.72 6.10 -17.77
C LEU A 234 12.56 7.39 -17.70
N GLN A 235 12.63 8.20 -18.75
CA GLN A 235 13.31 9.52 -18.74
C GLN A 235 12.42 10.63 -18.18
N GLU A 236 11.15 10.41 -17.91
CA GLU A 236 10.28 11.40 -17.30
C GLU A 236 10.82 11.83 -15.93
N GLU A 237 10.63 13.11 -15.58
CA GLU A 237 11.23 13.75 -14.40
C GLU A 237 11.07 12.94 -13.12
N TYR A 238 9.86 12.41 -12.87
CA TYR A 238 9.60 11.64 -11.66
C TYR A 238 10.54 10.43 -11.48
N PHE A 239 10.83 9.71 -12.55
CA PHE A 239 11.66 8.50 -12.50
C PHE A 239 13.16 8.80 -12.38
N GLN A 240 13.55 10.07 -12.57
CA GLN A 240 14.93 10.54 -12.37
C GLN A 240 15.18 11.08 -10.95
N LEU A 241 14.11 11.28 -10.15
CA LEU A 241 14.23 11.72 -8.77
C LEU A 241 14.90 10.65 -7.90
N ALA A 242 15.79 11.11 -7.03
CA ALA A 242 16.37 10.23 -6.01
C ALA A 242 15.35 9.96 -4.88
N PRO A 243 15.35 8.74 -4.29
CA PRO A 243 14.61 8.50 -3.06
C PRO A 243 15.08 9.38 -1.89
N PRO A 244 14.19 9.74 -0.94
CA PRO A 244 12.77 9.39 -0.89
C PRO A 244 11.93 10.24 -1.85
N LYS A 245 11.01 9.61 -2.57
CA LYS A 245 10.05 10.26 -3.46
C LYS A 245 8.66 9.65 -3.24
N SER A 246 7.61 10.41 -3.49
CA SER A 246 6.23 9.95 -3.29
C SER A 246 5.35 10.37 -4.48
N THR A 247 4.36 9.55 -4.80
CA THR A 247 3.40 9.75 -5.87
C THR A 247 2.08 9.03 -5.60
N GLY A 248 1.11 9.20 -6.48
CA GLY A 248 -0.18 8.54 -6.34
C GLY A 248 -0.97 8.49 -7.64
N ARG A 249 -2.26 8.24 -7.53
CA ARG A 249 -3.18 8.16 -8.67
C ARG A 249 -3.40 9.51 -9.36
N GLU A 250 -3.06 10.60 -8.70
CA GLU A 250 -3.04 11.95 -9.28
C GLU A 250 -2.02 12.08 -10.40
N CYS A 251 -0.89 11.38 -10.30
CA CYS A 251 0.14 11.33 -11.34
C CYS A 251 -0.08 10.17 -12.31
N PHE A 252 -0.39 8.98 -11.78
CA PHE A 252 -0.52 7.74 -12.56
C PHE A 252 -1.98 7.25 -12.58
N GLY A 253 -2.88 8.14 -13.04
CA GLY A 253 -4.30 7.89 -13.19
C GLY A 253 -4.78 7.92 -14.63
N GLN A 254 -6.07 8.23 -14.85
CA GLN A 254 -6.72 8.18 -16.16
C GLN A 254 -6.06 9.11 -17.19
N ALA A 255 -5.63 10.31 -16.78
CA ALA A 255 -4.98 11.26 -17.68
C ALA A 255 -3.62 10.71 -18.20
N ASP A 256 -2.85 10.10 -17.32
CA ASP A 256 -1.56 9.47 -17.69
C ASP A 256 -1.78 8.23 -18.57
N LEU A 257 -2.76 7.39 -18.26
CA LEU A 257 -3.15 6.28 -19.14
C LEU A 257 -3.46 6.79 -20.56
N ASN A 258 -4.33 7.79 -20.69
CA ASN A 258 -4.73 8.32 -21.99
C ASN A 258 -3.53 8.84 -22.78
N ARG A 259 -2.59 9.52 -22.13
CA ARG A 259 -1.33 9.98 -22.74
C ARG A 259 -0.50 8.82 -23.26
N ARG A 260 -0.31 7.76 -22.46
CA ARG A 260 0.48 6.57 -22.84
C ARG A 260 -0.20 5.78 -23.96
N LEU A 261 -1.51 5.61 -23.92
CA LEU A 261 -2.26 4.96 -24.99
C LEU A 261 -2.16 5.74 -26.32
N HIS A 262 -2.14 7.06 -26.26
CA HIS A 262 -1.89 7.87 -27.46
C HIS A 262 -0.48 7.64 -28.05
N GLN A 263 0.53 7.45 -27.19
CA GLN A 263 1.90 7.12 -27.61
C GLN A 263 2.00 5.69 -28.16
N LEU A 264 1.20 4.76 -27.64
CA LEU A 264 1.06 3.38 -28.12
C LEU A 264 0.17 3.29 -29.39
N ASN A 265 0.02 4.36 -30.14
CA ASN A 265 -0.83 4.46 -31.31
C ASN A 265 -0.67 3.27 -32.26
N GLY A 266 -1.77 2.56 -32.55
CA GLY A 266 -1.80 1.35 -33.40
C GLY A 266 -1.44 0.04 -32.70
N ALA A 267 -1.07 0.07 -31.41
CA ALA A 267 -0.88 -1.15 -30.62
C ALA A 267 -2.20 -1.88 -30.36
N SER A 268 -2.17 -3.20 -30.35
CA SER A 268 -3.30 -4.00 -29.88
C SER A 268 -3.54 -3.80 -28.38
N ALA A 269 -4.73 -4.16 -27.89
CA ALA A 269 -5.01 -4.14 -26.45
C ALA A 269 -3.98 -4.98 -25.65
N ALA A 270 -3.62 -6.15 -26.19
CA ALA A 270 -2.63 -7.03 -25.57
C ALA A 270 -1.23 -6.39 -25.53
N ASP A 271 -0.79 -5.73 -26.61
CA ASP A 271 0.51 -5.05 -26.67
C ASP A 271 0.55 -3.86 -25.70
N ALA A 272 -0.54 -3.11 -25.61
CA ALA A 272 -0.64 -2.00 -24.67
C ALA A 272 -0.54 -2.48 -23.21
N ILE A 273 -1.30 -3.51 -22.83
CA ILE A 273 -1.26 -4.08 -21.48
C ILE A 273 0.10 -4.71 -21.19
N ALA A 274 0.71 -5.42 -22.15
CA ALA A 274 2.07 -5.96 -22.01
C ALA A 274 3.10 -4.85 -21.75
N THR A 275 3.02 -3.74 -22.51
CA THR A 275 3.94 -2.61 -22.35
C THR A 275 3.75 -1.90 -21.02
N LEU A 276 2.50 -1.67 -20.56
CA LEU A 276 2.22 -1.10 -19.24
C LEU A 276 2.71 -1.98 -18.10
N THR A 277 2.55 -3.32 -18.25
CA THR A 277 3.04 -4.29 -17.26
C THR A 277 4.57 -4.29 -17.18
N ALA A 278 5.25 -4.32 -18.32
CA ALA A 278 6.70 -4.26 -18.40
C ALA A 278 7.23 -2.91 -17.88
N PHE A 279 6.51 -1.80 -18.12
CA PHE A 279 6.86 -0.49 -17.56
C PHE A 279 6.80 -0.49 -16.04
N SER A 280 5.78 -1.10 -15.42
CA SER A 280 5.70 -1.24 -13.96
C SER A 280 6.91 -1.98 -13.37
N ALA A 281 7.38 -3.01 -14.04
CA ALA A 281 8.60 -3.71 -13.62
C ALA A 281 9.87 -2.86 -13.85
N ALA A 282 9.93 -2.13 -14.96
CA ALA A 282 11.09 -1.33 -15.34
C ALA A 282 11.35 -0.16 -14.37
N VAL A 283 10.28 0.49 -13.84
CA VAL A 283 10.45 1.59 -12.86
C VAL A 283 11.07 1.09 -11.56
N VAL A 284 10.68 -0.10 -11.10
CA VAL A 284 11.27 -0.73 -9.91
C VAL A 284 12.74 -1.11 -10.17
N ALA A 285 13.01 -1.73 -11.31
CA ALA A 285 14.36 -2.12 -11.70
C ALA A 285 15.30 -0.91 -11.79
N GLN A 286 14.82 0.21 -12.35
CA GLN A 286 15.59 1.46 -12.43
C GLN A 286 15.94 2.01 -11.05
N ASP A 287 14.98 2.03 -10.10
CA ASP A 287 15.24 2.51 -8.74
C ASP A 287 16.26 1.61 -8.01
N LEU A 288 16.18 0.30 -8.14
CA LEU A 288 17.16 -0.63 -7.58
C LEU A 288 18.56 -0.45 -8.20
N GLU A 289 18.64 -0.20 -9.50
CA GLU A 289 19.90 0.07 -10.18
C GLU A 289 20.49 1.43 -9.76
N HIS A 290 19.67 2.46 -9.57
CA HIS A 290 20.10 3.74 -9.02
C HIS A 290 20.67 3.60 -7.60
N LEU A 291 20.07 2.75 -6.74
CA LEU A 291 20.63 2.44 -5.42
C LEU A 291 22.02 1.81 -5.52
N ARG A 292 22.16 0.83 -6.41
CA ARG A 292 23.44 0.14 -6.64
C ARG A 292 24.52 1.10 -7.12
N GLN A 293 24.19 1.94 -8.12
CA GLN A 293 25.17 2.84 -8.73
C GLN A 293 25.55 4.01 -7.81
N ARG A 294 24.59 4.62 -7.12
CA ARG A 294 24.81 5.84 -6.33
C ARG A 294 25.29 5.56 -4.91
N HIS A 295 24.87 4.45 -4.33
CA HIS A 295 25.10 4.14 -2.91
C HIS A 295 25.83 2.83 -2.68
N GLY A 296 26.12 2.05 -3.72
CA GLY A 296 26.72 0.73 -3.57
C GLY A 296 25.81 -0.30 -2.90
N ILE A 297 24.52 0.01 -2.75
CA ILE A 297 23.56 -0.86 -2.06
C ILE A 297 22.93 -1.81 -3.07
N ALA A 298 23.11 -3.11 -2.84
CA ALA A 298 22.44 -4.17 -3.58
C ALA A 298 21.69 -5.06 -2.55
N PRO A 299 20.36 -5.03 -2.50
CA PRO A 299 19.61 -5.93 -1.63
C PRO A 299 19.91 -7.39 -1.97
N ILE A 300 20.15 -8.20 -0.93
CA ILE A 300 20.37 -9.66 -1.09
C ILE A 300 19.06 -10.41 -1.36
N GLU A 301 17.94 -9.76 -1.05
CA GLU A 301 16.60 -10.34 -1.18
C GLU A 301 15.58 -9.23 -1.47
N LEU A 302 14.67 -9.53 -2.39
CA LEU A 302 13.50 -8.73 -2.70
C LEU A 302 12.25 -9.52 -2.28
N ILE A 303 11.57 -9.04 -1.23
CA ILE A 303 10.32 -9.62 -0.74
C ILE A 303 9.16 -8.86 -1.40
N THR A 304 8.29 -9.57 -2.10
CA THR A 304 7.17 -8.95 -2.83
C THR A 304 5.85 -9.17 -2.09
N ALA A 305 4.97 -8.17 -2.16
CA ALA A 305 3.62 -8.18 -1.61
C ALA A 305 2.66 -7.40 -2.52
N GLY A 306 1.37 -7.45 -2.21
CA GLY A 306 0.32 -6.78 -2.98
C GLY A 306 -0.22 -7.61 -4.13
N GLY A 307 -1.31 -7.13 -4.77
CA GLY A 307 -2.00 -7.87 -5.83
C GLY A 307 -1.14 -8.16 -7.07
N GLY A 308 -0.17 -7.31 -7.38
CA GLY A 308 0.74 -7.49 -8.52
C GLY A 308 1.87 -8.50 -8.28
N SER A 309 1.94 -9.12 -7.09
CA SER A 309 2.92 -10.16 -6.77
C SER A 309 2.40 -11.59 -6.96
N GLN A 310 1.15 -11.76 -7.40
CA GLN A 310 0.47 -13.06 -7.58
C GLN A 310 0.55 -13.57 -9.01
#